data_2bc1d03c9ec5d70971b1a6f9d227e92e
#
_entry.id   2bc1d03c9ec5d70971b1a6f9d227e92e
#
_cell.length_a   1.000
_cell.length_b   1.000
_cell.length_c   1.000
_cell.angle_alpha   90.00
_cell.angle_beta   90.00
_cell.angle_gamma   90.00
#
_symmetry.space_group_name_H-M   'P 1'
#
loop_
_entity.id
_entity.type
_entity.pdbx_description
1 polymer ?
#
loop_
_entity_poly.entity_id
_entity_poly.type
_entity_poly.pdbx_seq_one_letter_code
_entity_poly.pdbx_strand_id
1 'polypeptide(L)'
;MEKTIKIHCLNNGTVIEAAAGSKLEDIYKLSGLTMDHGPVCARVNNKMEGMHYRSYKDKTVEFLDVTSSSGIRTYTRTLFFVLCKAAHELFSPCRVSIDIPVSNGYYVDLQIDRPVTLDDAGRLRRRMEEIIAAAMPIHRHECTTDEAISMFTETGAMSKVKLLKSLGSLYTTYYDLDGYKDYYYGSLLTNTSQLYLFGLEKYFDGLLLRIPSREHPSELGEMTHQDKMFGIFKEHHQWQDIVNIRTIGDLNEVIQLGYSPQLIQVSEALQEKKIAQIADEIARKRTLSPLTSHLQPIRMVLIAGPSSSGKTTTCKRLSVQLAVNGIKPVPLSLDDYFLDRELSPRDDKGDYDFESLYALNLPLLNEQLAAMMRGEEVELPRYDFPTGKSVMSGRKLKLSEKDILVVEGIHALNPELTAQIPDEQKFRVYASALTTILLDNHNYIPTTDNRLLRRIIRDHKYRSVSAQETIRRWASVRAGENKWIFPYQENADAMFNTAMLFELAVIKSQAEPLLEQVPENCLEHAEAYRLLKFLRYIKPIPDTQIPPTSLLREFLGGSSFKY
;
A
#
# COMPACT_ATOMS: atom_id res chain seq x y z
N MET A 1 -40.72 21.19 19.67
CA MET A 1 -39.98 21.80 18.55
C MET A 1 -38.81 20.88 18.23
N GLU A 2 -38.72 20.38 17.00
CA GLU A 2 -37.53 19.65 16.57
C GLU A 2 -36.33 20.59 16.64
N LYS A 3 -35.25 20.13 17.25
CA LYS A 3 -34.01 20.91 17.39
C LYS A 3 -33.36 21.09 16.03
N THR A 4 -33.20 22.31 15.59
CA THR A 4 -32.47 22.66 14.35
C THR A 4 -30.97 22.72 14.62
N ILE A 5 -30.17 22.23 13.69
CA ILE A 5 -28.71 22.28 13.68
C ILE A 5 -28.22 23.04 12.44
N LYS A 6 -27.04 23.65 12.54
CA LYS A 6 -26.38 24.38 11.45
C LYS A 6 -25.21 23.57 10.91
N ILE A 7 -25.22 23.34 9.61
CA ILE A 7 -24.17 22.62 8.89
C ILE A 7 -23.45 23.60 7.97
N HIS A 8 -22.18 23.84 8.24
CA HIS A 8 -21.30 24.62 7.38
C HIS A 8 -20.79 23.74 6.25
N CYS A 9 -21.31 23.92 5.04
CA CYS A 9 -20.90 23.19 3.85
C CYS A 9 -19.67 23.85 3.21
N LEU A 10 -18.52 23.14 3.24
CA LEU A 10 -17.26 23.67 2.69
C LEU A 10 -17.22 23.71 1.16
N ASN A 11 -18.02 22.89 0.49
CA ASN A 11 -18.02 22.81 -0.97
C ASN A 11 -18.51 24.10 -1.64
N ASN A 12 -19.47 24.81 -1.02
CA ASN A 12 -20.05 26.04 -1.57
C ASN A 12 -20.08 27.19 -0.57
N GLY A 13 -19.53 27.02 0.64
CA GLY A 13 -19.49 28.03 1.69
C GLY A 13 -20.84 28.37 2.34
N THR A 14 -21.90 27.58 2.10
CA THR A 14 -23.24 27.83 2.63
C THR A 14 -23.42 27.26 4.04
N VAL A 15 -24.38 27.80 4.77
CA VAL A 15 -24.88 27.27 6.04
C VAL A 15 -26.27 26.69 5.82
N ILE A 16 -26.38 25.38 6.03
CA ILE A 16 -27.61 24.61 5.85
C ILE A 16 -28.26 24.41 7.21
N GLU A 17 -29.54 24.75 7.33
CA GLU A 17 -30.34 24.42 8.50
C GLU A 17 -31.03 23.07 8.27
N ALA A 18 -30.82 22.14 9.20
CA ALA A 18 -31.38 20.79 9.14
C ALA A 18 -31.91 20.39 10.51
N ALA A 19 -32.85 19.44 10.55
CA ALA A 19 -33.30 18.84 11.81
C ALA A 19 -32.18 18.03 12.47
N ALA A 20 -32.08 18.08 13.79
CA ALA A 20 -31.13 17.22 14.53
C ALA A 20 -31.44 15.74 14.26
N GLY A 21 -30.42 14.97 13.89
CA GLY A 21 -30.57 13.57 13.49
C GLY A 21 -30.72 13.35 11.98
N SER A 22 -30.72 14.43 11.17
CA SER A 22 -30.67 14.31 9.69
C SER A 22 -29.44 13.57 9.23
N LYS A 23 -29.61 12.69 8.23
CA LYS A 23 -28.49 12.00 7.57
C LYS A 23 -27.72 12.96 6.66
N LEU A 24 -26.43 12.68 6.42
CA LEU A 24 -25.63 13.43 5.45
C LEU A 24 -26.24 13.40 4.03
N GLU A 25 -26.89 12.30 3.66
CA GLU A 25 -27.62 12.18 2.39
C GLU A 25 -28.75 13.22 2.27
N ASP A 26 -29.51 13.47 3.34
CA ASP A 26 -30.57 14.46 3.35
C ASP A 26 -30.01 15.89 3.40
N ILE A 27 -28.93 16.10 4.16
CA ILE A 27 -28.21 17.37 4.23
C ILE A 27 -27.62 17.74 2.85
N TYR A 28 -27.11 16.76 2.11
CA TYR A 28 -26.64 16.98 0.74
C TYR A 28 -27.76 17.49 -0.18
N LYS A 29 -28.94 16.90 -0.12
CA LYS A 29 -30.11 17.36 -0.91
C LYS A 29 -30.49 18.81 -0.56
N LEU A 30 -30.39 19.18 0.72
CA LEU A 30 -30.67 20.55 1.19
C LEU A 30 -29.56 21.54 0.80
N SER A 31 -28.35 21.08 0.49
CA SER A 31 -27.20 21.95 0.16
C SER A 31 -27.30 22.63 -1.19
N GLY A 32 -28.12 22.12 -2.10
CA GLY A 32 -28.18 22.56 -3.48
C GLY A 32 -26.94 22.24 -4.31
N LEU A 33 -26.03 21.41 -3.78
CA LEU A 33 -24.83 20.98 -4.51
C LEU A 33 -25.18 19.97 -5.60
N THR A 34 -24.48 20.09 -6.71
CA THR A 34 -24.46 19.07 -7.77
C THR A 34 -23.01 18.60 -7.94
N MET A 35 -22.81 17.29 -7.90
CA MET A 35 -21.54 16.62 -8.13
C MET A 35 -21.73 15.61 -9.25
N ASP A 36 -20.85 15.61 -10.26
CA ASP A 36 -21.00 14.79 -11.47
C ASP A 36 -21.13 13.30 -11.19
N HIS A 37 -20.42 12.82 -10.15
CA HIS A 37 -20.45 11.41 -9.73
C HIS A 37 -21.13 11.21 -8.36
N GLY A 38 -21.92 12.20 -7.92
CA GLY A 38 -22.63 12.20 -6.64
C GLY A 38 -21.70 12.20 -5.43
N PRO A 39 -22.24 12.45 -4.21
CA PRO A 39 -21.50 12.31 -2.99
C PRO A 39 -21.40 10.84 -2.59
N VAL A 40 -20.21 10.35 -2.32
CA VAL A 40 -19.98 8.97 -1.86
C VAL A 40 -19.67 8.90 -0.36
N CYS A 41 -19.10 9.95 0.20
CA CYS A 41 -18.85 10.12 1.64
C CYS A 41 -18.69 11.60 1.96
N ALA A 42 -18.48 11.95 3.22
CA ALA A 42 -18.20 13.30 3.62
C ALA A 42 -17.14 13.37 4.72
N ARG A 43 -16.41 14.49 4.76
CA ARG A 43 -15.54 14.85 5.88
C ARG A 43 -16.33 15.73 6.84
N VAL A 44 -16.58 15.22 8.05
CA VAL A 44 -17.33 15.87 9.12
C VAL A 44 -16.40 16.23 10.24
N ASN A 45 -16.15 17.53 10.48
CA ASN A 45 -15.15 18.01 11.46
C ASN A 45 -13.83 17.22 11.37
N ASN A 46 -13.26 17.14 10.17
CA ASN A 46 -12.02 16.40 9.87
C ASN A 46 -12.04 14.89 10.20
N LYS A 47 -13.21 14.25 10.25
CA LYS A 47 -13.38 12.79 10.31
C LYS A 47 -14.18 12.31 9.10
N MET A 48 -13.79 11.18 8.53
CA MET A 48 -14.48 10.61 7.37
C MET A 48 -15.72 9.82 7.81
N GLU A 49 -16.87 10.20 7.25
CA GLU A 49 -18.16 9.59 7.54
C GLU A 49 -18.86 9.16 6.24
N GLY A 50 -19.64 8.06 6.32
CA GLY A 50 -20.51 7.65 5.23
C GLY A 50 -21.80 8.48 5.19
N MET A 51 -22.50 8.44 4.03
CA MET A 51 -23.73 9.21 3.85
C MET A 51 -24.88 8.78 4.79
N HIS A 52 -24.77 7.64 5.44
CA HIS A 52 -25.68 7.19 6.52
C HIS A 52 -25.52 7.96 7.86
N TYR A 53 -24.39 8.68 8.03
CA TYR A 53 -24.10 9.37 9.29
C TYR A 53 -25.18 10.39 9.63
N ARG A 54 -25.59 10.41 10.91
CA ARG A 54 -26.60 11.35 11.44
C ARG A 54 -25.93 12.45 12.26
N SER A 55 -26.24 13.70 11.94
CA SER A 55 -25.74 14.86 12.69
C SER A 55 -26.77 15.31 13.74
N TYR A 56 -26.33 15.43 14.98
CA TYR A 56 -27.16 15.91 16.12
C TYR A 56 -26.71 17.28 16.65
N LYS A 57 -25.63 17.81 16.10
CA LYS A 57 -25.02 19.08 16.51
C LYS A 57 -24.51 19.82 15.26
N ASP A 58 -24.23 21.11 15.43
CA ASP A 58 -23.57 21.92 14.39
C ASP A 58 -22.25 21.27 13.96
N LYS A 59 -22.02 21.23 12.65
CA LYS A 59 -20.86 20.57 12.04
C LYS A 59 -20.38 21.33 10.83
N THR A 60 -19.09 21.19 10.54
CA THR A 60 -18.50 21.52 9.25
C THR A 60 -18.45 20.26 8.40
N VAL A 61 -18.98 20.32 7.17
CA VAL A 61 -19.09 19.15 6.28
C VAL A 61 -18.53 19.51 4.91
N GLU A 62 -17.73 18.59 4.37
CA GLU A 62 -17.29 18.60 2.98
C GLU A 62 -17.68 17.29 2.33
N PHE A 63 -18.55 17.34 1.32
CA PHE A 63 -18.97 16.18 0.54
C PHE A 63 -17.88 15.81 -0.45
N LEU A 64 -17.63 14.51 -0.61
CA LEU A 64 -16.57 13.97 -1.44
C LEU A 64 -17.12 12.90 -2.40
N ASP A 65 -16.63 12.95 -3.63
CA ASP A 65 -16.91 11.97 -4.68
C ASP A 65 -15.77 10.95 -4.87
N VAL A 66 -15.80 10.19 -5.95
CA VAL A 66 -14.82 9.14 -6.29
C VAL A 66 -13.43 9.68 -6.64
N THR A 67 -13.28 10.98 -6.95
CA THR A 67 -11.96 11.59 -7.23
C THR A 67 -11.10 11.67 -5.96
N SER A 68 -11.75 11.74 -4.80
CA SER A 68 -11.06 11.72 -3.50
C SER A 68 -10.59 10.32 -3.12
N SER A 69 -9.49 10.23 -2.38
CA SER A 69 -8.98 8.95 -1.88
C SER A 69 -9.96 8.21 -0.96
N SER A 70 -10.78 8.95 -0.20
CA SER A 70 -11.79 8.37 0.68
C SER A 70 -13.03 7.94 -0.08
N GLY A 71 -13.42 8.72 -1.09
CA GLY A 71 -14.56 8.40 -1.95
C GLY A 71 -14.33 7.13 -2.76
N ILE A 72 -13.20 7.02 -3.45
CA ILE A 72 -12.91 5.80 -4.21
C ILE A 72 -12.83 4.56 -3.31
N ARG A 73 -12.32 4.67 -2.08
CA ARG A 73 -12.33 3.56 -1.11
C ARG A 73 -13.75 3.15 -0.72
N THR A 74 -14.67 4.10 -0.54
CA THR A 74 -16.08 3.83 -0.23
C THR A 74 -16.79 3.17 -1.41
N TYR A 75 -16.57 3.67 -2.63
CA TYR A 75 -17.07 3.10 -3.87
C TYR A 75 -16.59 1.65 -4.06
N THR A 76 -15.30 1.43 -3.94
CA THR A 76 -14.66 0.11 -4.10
C THR A 76 -15.18 -0.91 -3.09
N ARG A 77 -15.31 -0.55 -1.81
CA ARG A 77 -15.88 -1.45 -0.80
C ARG A 77 -17.33 -1.82 -1.11
N THR A 78 -18.10 -0.89 -1.67
CA THR A 78 -19.47 -1.18 -2.08
C THR A 78 -19.50 -2.12 -3.28
N LEU A 79 -18.58 -1.98 -4.24
CA LEU A 79 -18.42 -2.95 -5.32
C LEU A 79 -18.05 -4.34 -4.80
N PHE A 80 -17.17 -4.44 -3.80
CA PHE A 80 -16.85 -5.72 -3.15
C PHE A 80 -18.09 -6.35 -2.53
N PHE A 81 -18.93 -5.55 -1.86
CA PHE A 81 -20.16 -6.04 -1.25
C PHE A 81 -21.13 -6.61 -2.29
N VAL A 82 -21.34 -5.88 -3.39
CA VAL A 82 -22.18 -6.34 -4.51
C VAL A 82 -21.59 -7.59 -5.17
N LEU A 83 -20.28 -7.66 -5.38
CA LEU A 83 -19.59 -8.81 -5.94
C LEU A 83 -19.76 -10.05 -5.03
N CYS A 84 -19.56 -9.90 -3.72
CA CYS A 84 -19.70 -11.00 -2.77
C CYS A 84 -21.14 -11.52 -2.71
N LYS A 85 -22.16 -10.63 -2.72
CA LYS A 85 -23.57 -11.02 -2.83
C LYS A 85 -23.83 -11.79 -4.13
N ALA A 86 -23.41 -11.27 -5.26
CA ALA A 86 -23.61 -11.90 -6.57
C ALA A 86 -22.91 -13.27 -6.65
N ALA A 87 -21.70 -13.39 -6.12
CA ALA A 87 -20.97 -14.65 -6.07
C ALA A 87 -21.69 -15.69 -5.19
N HIS A 88 -22.17 -15.26 -4.02
CA HIS A 88 -22.94 -16.11 -3.12
C HIS A 88 -24.21 -16.64 -3.77
N GLU A 89 -24.96 -15.81 -4.50
CA GLU A 89 -26.18 -16.20 -5.20
C GLU A 89 -25.94 -17.17 -6.35
N LEU A 90 -24.81 -17.04 -7.06
CA LEU A 90 -24.55 -17.84 -8.27
C LEU A 90 -23.76 -19.13 -8.01
N PHE A 91 -22.92 -19.13 -6.98
CA PHE A 91 -21.88 -20.16 -6.80
C PHE A 91 -21.85 -20.78 -5.40
N SER A 92 -22.85 -20.52 -4.53
CA SER A 92 -22.86 -21.12 -3.20
C SER A 92 -22.91 -22.66 -3.23
N PRO A 93 -22.05 -23.37 -2.47
CA PRO A 93 -21.06 -22.82 -1.54
C PRO A 93 -19.81 -22.29 -2.26
N CYS A 94 -19.42 -21.06 -1.96
CA CYS A 94 -18.20 -20.45 -2.50
C CYS A 94 -17.49 -19.62 -1.44
N ARG A 95 -16.20 -19.37 -1.69
CA ARG A 95 -15.40 -18.43 -0.89
C ARG A 95 -14.87 -17.33 -1.82
N VAL A 96 -15.04 -16.09 -1.41
CA VAL A 96 -14.47 -14.94 -2.10
C VAL A 96 -13.36 -14.36 -1.23
N SER A 97 -12.20 -14.10 -1.81
CA SER A 97 -11.12 -13.32 -1.19
C SER A 97 -10.71 -12.20 -2.14
N ILE A 98 -10.63 -10.97 -1.63
CA ILE A 98 -10.26 -9.79 -2.41
C ILE A 98 -9.02 -9.20 -1.76
N ASP A 99 -7.86 -9.43 -2.37
CA ASP A 99 -6.60 -9.26 -1.66
C ASP A 99 -5.52 -8.50 -2.42
N ILE A 100 -5.41 -8.63 -3.73
CA ILE A 100 -4.28 -8.09 -4.48
C ILE A 100 -4.71 -6.88 -5.31
N PRO A 101 -4.28 -5.66 -4.96
CA PRO A 101 -4.38 -4.53 -5.87
C PRO A 101 -3.41 -4.74 -7.04
N VAL A 102 -3.92 -4.94 -8.24
CA VAL A 102 -3.15 -5.19 -9.47
C VAL A 102 -3.86 -4.54 -10.65
N SER A 103 -3.08 -4.05 -11.61
CA SER A 103 -3.61 -3.53 -12.89
C SER A 103 -4.70 -2.47 -12.72
N ASN A 104 -4.53 -1.54 -11.79
CA ASN A 104 -5.52 -0.50 -11.42
C ASN A 104 -6.90 -1.07 -11.05
N GLY A 105 -6.92 -2.27 -10.51
CA GLY A 105 -8.09 -2.99 -10.03
C GLY A 105 -7.72 -3.90 -8.85
N TYR A 106 -8.52 -4.95 -8.64
CA TYR A 106 -8.34 -5.91 -7.56
C TYR A 106 -8.49 -7.33 -8.07
N TYR A 107 -7.51 -8.16 -7.74
CA TYR A 107 -7.63 -9.58 -7.95
C TYR A 107 -8.65 -10.17 -6.97
N VAL A 108 -9.54 -10.99 -7.49
CA VAL A 108 -10.58 -11.69 -6.75
C VAL A 108 -10.32 -13.19 -6.87
N ASP A 109 -9.96 -13.81 -5.76
CA ASP A 109 -9.86 -15.26 -5.64
C ASP A 109 -11.26 -15.82 -5.32
N LEU A 110 -11.92 -16.35 -6.35
CA LEU A 110 -13.22 -17.01 -6.24
C LEU A 110 -13.00 -18.53 -6.15
N GLN A 111 -13.13 -19.07 -4.96
CA GLN A 111 -12.98 -20.50 -4.69
C GLN A 111 -14.34 -21.20 -4.78
N ILE A 112 -14.48 -22.00 -5.80
CA ILE A 112 -15.59 -22.93 -6.07
C ILE A 112 -15.00 -24.33 -6.28
N ASP A 113 -15.84 -25.35 -6.48
CA ASP A 113 -15.45 -26.76 -6.64
C ASP A 113 -14.64 -27.06 -7.92
N ARG A 114 -14.48 -26.10 -8.80
CA ARG A 114 -13.76 -26.17 -10.08
C ARG A 114 -13.02 -24.87 -10.42
N PRO A 115 -12.11 -24.89 -11.39
CA PRO A 115 -11.48 -23.66 -11.87
C PRO A 115 -12.50 -22.67 -12.43
N VAL A 116 -12.30 -21.39 -12.15
CA VAL A 116 -13.12 -20.28 -12.65
C VAL A 116 -12.90 -20.11 -14.15
N THR A 117 -13.99 -19.97 -14.91
CA THR A 117 -14.00 -19.84 -16.37
C THR A 117 -14.32 -18.41 -16.82
N LEU A 118 -14.17 -18.15 -18.13
CA LEU A 118 -14.62 -16.90 -18.75
C LEU A 118 -16.14 -16.71 -18.64
N ASP A 119 -16.91 -17.81 -18.75
CA ASP A 119 -18.37 -17.76 -18.60
C ASP A 119 -18.77 -17.37 -17.18
N ASP A 120 -18.06 -17.88 -16.16
CA ASP A 120 -18.31 -17.50 -14.77
C ASP A 120 -18.08 -16.00 -14.54
N ALA A 121 -17.02 -15.43 -15.11
CA ALA A 121 -16.78 -13.99 -15.07
C ALA A 121 -17.94 -13.20 -15.71
N GLY A 122 -18.43 -13.66 -16.87
CA GLY A 122 -19.55 -13.05 -17.57
C GLY A 122 -20.88 -13.16 -16.81
N ARG A 123 -21.15 -14.31 -16.18
CA ARG A 123 -22.35 -14.53 -15.35
C ARG A 123 -22.31 -13.64 -14.10
N LEU A 124 -21.16 -13.60 -13.41
CA LEU A 124 -20.98 -12.79 -12.21
C LEU A 124 -21.14 -11.30 -12.54
N ARG A 125 -20.52 -10.83 -13.62
CA ARG A 125 -20.65 -9.46 -14.07
C ARG A 125 -22.12 -9.09 -14.34
N ARG A 126 -22.85 -9.89 -15.11
CA ARG A 126 -24.29 -9.65 -15.38
C ARG A 126 -25.09 -9.58 -14.08
N ARG A 127 -24.83 -10.48 -13.12
CA ARG A 127 -25.54 -10.46 -11.85
C ARG A 127 -25.24 -9.20 -11.03
N MET A 128 -24.01 -8.73 -11.02
CA MET A 128 -23.66 -7.45 -10.40
C MET A 128 -24.40 -6.28 -11.09
N GLU A 129 -24.44 -6.25 -12.41
CA GLU A 129 -25.17 -5.23 -13.19
C GLU A 129 -26.68 -5.24 -12.85
N GLU A 130 -27.31 -6.42 -12.70
CA GLU A 130 -28.70 -6.57 -12.27
C GLU A 130 -28.93 -6.01 -10.85
N ILE A 131 -28.06 -6.33 -9.88
CA ILE A 131 -28.14 -5.82 -8.51
C ILE A 131 -28.02 -4.30 -8.50
N ILE A 132 -27.14 -3.73 -9.30
CA ILE A 132 -26.93 -2.29 -9.42
C ILE A 132 -28.17 -1.62 -10.04
N ALA A 133 -28.68 -2.16 -11.13
CA ALA A 133 -29.85 -1.64 -11.84
C ALA A 133 -31.13 -1.71 -10.99
N ALA A 134 -31.22 -2.67 -10.07
CA ALA A 134 -32.35 -2.78 -9.14
C ALA A 134 -32.38 -1.67 -8.06
N ALA A 135 -31.36 -0.81 -7.99
CA ALA A 135 -31.27 0.31 -7.07
C ALA A 135 -31.58 -0.07 -5.60
N MET A 136 -30.98 -1.17 -5.13
CA MET A 136 -31.24 -1.73 -3.82
C MET A 136 -30.65 -0.85 -2.71
N PRO A 137 -31.39 -0.56 -1.61
CA PRO A 137 -30.85 0.16 -0.47
C PRO A 137 -29.83 -0.71 0.28
N ILE A 138 -28.75 -0.09 0.74
CA ILE A 138 -27.73 -0.71 1.58
C ILE A 138 -27.96 -0.21 3.02
N HIS A 139 -28.35 -1.11 3.90
CA HIS A 139 -28.67 -0.78 5.28
C HIS A 139 -27.46 -1.00 6.19
N ARG A 140 -27.15 0.00 7.02
CA ARG A 140 -26.13 -0.10 8.08
C ARG A 140 -26.81 -0.39 9.40
N HIS A 141 -26.40 -1.47 10.04
CA HIS A 141 -26.90 -1.92 11.32
C HIS A 141 -25.79 -1.91 12.38
N GLU A 142 -26.19 -1.83 13.63
CA GLU A 142 -25.34 -2.00 14.80
C GLU A 142 -25.97 -3.04 15.71
N CYS A 143 -25.16 -3.98 16.19
CA CYS A 143 -25.56 -5.02 17.13
C CYS A 143 -24.45 -5.27 18.15
N THR A 144 -24.71 -6.08 19.16
CA THR A 144 -23.62 -6.55 20.04
C THR A 144 -22.62 -7.39 19.24
N THR A 145 -21.36 -7.37 19.66
CA THR A 145 -20.33 -8.16 18.96
C THR A 145 -20.62 -9.66 19.05
N ASP A 146 -21.23 -10.15 20.11
CA ASP A 146 -21.62 -11.55 20.26
C ASP A 146 -22.72 -11.95 19.26
N GLU A 147 -23.71 -11.08 19.02
CA GLU A 147 -24.72 -11.29 17.96
C GLU A 147 -24.06 -11.31 16.57
N ALA A 148 -23.12 -10.42 16.29
CA ALA A 148 -22.38 -10.42 15.03
C ALA A 148 -21.55 -11.70 14.85
N ILE A 149 -20.86 -12.16 15.90
CA ILE A 149 -20.11 -13.43 15.91
C ILE A 149 -21.03 -14.61 15.61
N SER A 150 -22.19 -14.67 16.23
CA SER A 150 -23.17 -15.74 16.00
C SER A 150 -23.64 -15.74 14.54
N MET A 151 -24.06 -14.57 14.03
CA MET A 151 -24.51 -14.38 12.65
C MET A 151 -23.44 -14.81 11.62
N PHE A 152 -22.18 -14.38 11.82
CA PHE A 152 -21.09 -14.74 10.91
C PHE A 152 -20.61 -16.19 11.07
N THR A 153 -20.85 -16.82 12.22
CA THR A 153 -20.61 -18.25 12.41
C THR A 153 -21.63 -19.09 11.63
N GLU A 154 -22.90 -18.72 11.65
CA GLU A 154 -23.98 -19.39 10.91
C GLU A 154 -23.76 -19.32 9.40
N THR A 155 -23.22 -18.21 8.90
CA THR A 155 -22.89 -18.05 7.47
C THR A 155 -21.53 -18.60 7.07
N GLY A 156 -20.73 -19.14 8.00
CA GLY A 156 -19.40 -19.69 7.75
C GLY A 156 -18.30 -18.64 7.49
N ALA A 157 -18.55 -17.37 7.79
CA ALA A 157 -17.59 -16.26 7.58
C ALA A 157 -16.50 -16.24 8.68
N MET A 158 -15.71 -17.32 8.80
CA MET A 158 -14.80 -17.56 9.91
C MET A 158 -13.69 -16.51 10.05
N SER A 159 -13.22 -15.88 8.97
CA SER A 159 -12.23 -14.78 9.05
C SER A 159 -12.77 -13.59 9.84
N LYS A 160 -14.05 -13.26 9.67
CA LYS A 160 -14.75 -12.21 10.42
C LYS A 160 -14.96 -12.60 11.87
N VAL A 161 -15.36 -13.84 12.14
CA VAL A 161 -15.52 -14.38 13.50
C VAL A 161 -14.20 -14.28 14.29
N LYS A 162 -13.08 -14.69 13.70
CA LYS A 162 -11.75 -14.56 14.33
C LYS A 162 -11.37 -13.10 14.59
N LEU A 163 -11.60 -12.23 13.62
CA LEU A 163 -11.34 -10.79 13.75
C LEU A 163 -12.14 -10.19 14.89
N LEU A 164 -13.46 -10.39 14.92
CA LEU A 164 -14.35 -9.83 15.92
C LEU A 164 -14.04 -10.34 17.33
N LYS A 165 -13.77 -11.64 17.49
CA LYS A 165 -13.34 -12.23 18.77
C LYS A 165 -12.05 -11.60 19.31
N SER A 166 -11.16 -11.16 18.44
CA SER A 166 -9.87 -10.57 18.84
C SER A 166 -9.95 -9.09 19.25
N LEU A 167 -11.03 -8.38 18.87
CA LEU A 167 -11.17 -6.94 19.08
C LEU A 167 -11.54 -6.54 20.51
N GLY A 168 -12.34 -7.35 21.21
CA GLY A 168 -12.90 -7.00 22.51
C GLY A 168 -13.88 -5.82 22.49
N SER A 169 -14.43 -5.46 21.33
CA SER A 169 -15.45 -4.41 21.17
C SER A 169 -16.81 -4.92 21.65
N LEU A 170 -17.59 -4.06 22.32
CA LEU A 170 -18.94 -4.43 22.76
C LEU A 170 -19.95 -4.40 21.61
N TYR A 171 -19.76 -3.52 20.64
CA TYR A 171 -20.66 -3.33 19.50
C TYR A 171 -19.91 -3.45 18.18
N THR A 172 -20.61 -4.01 17.20
CA THR A 172 -20.13 -4.19 15.83
C THR A 172 -21.16 -3.64 14.84
N THR A 173 -20.69 -2.96 13.82
CA THR A 173 -21.54 -2.53 12.70
C THR A 173 -21.38 -3.48 11.52
N TYR A 174 -22.49 -3.81 10.87
CA TYR A 174 -22.53 -4.59 9.64
C TYR A 174 -23.45 -3.94 8.61
N TYR A 175 -23.37 -4.41 7.38
CA TYR A 175 -24.24 -3.95 6.29
C TYR A 175 -25.11 -5.09 5.79
N ASP A 176 -26.34 -4.74 5.39
CA ASP A 176 -27.33 -5.66 4.81
C ASP A 176 -27.73 -5.15 3.42
N LEU A 177 -27.64 -6.02 2.44
CA LEU A 177 -28.06 -5.81 1.06
C LEU A 177 -29.03 -6.94 0.69
N ASP A 178 -30.32 -6.68 0.88
CA ASP A 178 -31.39 -7.63 0.55
C ASP A 178 -31.13 -9.02 1.18
N GLY A 179 -30.90 -9.03 2.51
CA GLY A 179 -30.66 -10.23 3.31
C GLY A 179 -29.21 -10.76 3.28
N TYR A 180 -28.37 -10.33 2.34
CA TYR A 180 -26.94 -10.65 2.37
C TYR A 180 -26.21 -9.71 3.32
N LYS A 181 -25.68 -10.26 4.43
CA LYS A 181 -25.04 -9.49 5.51
C LYS A 181 -23.54 -9.64 5.47
N ASP A 182 -22.83 -8.50 5.59
CA ASP A 182 -21.39 -8.50 5.59
C ASP A 182 -20.79 -7.40 6.47
N TYR A 183 -19.52 -7.54 6.81
CA TYR A 183 -18.76 -6.63 7.65
C TYR A 183 -17.74 -5.84 6.84
N TYR A 184 -17.73 -4.51 7.01
CA TYR A 184 -16.71 -3.62 6.46
C TYR A 184 -16.26 -2.62 7.53
N TYR A 185 -14.94 -2.45 7.69
CA TYR A 185 -14.38 -1.51 8.67
C TYR A 185 -14.54 -0.03 8.27
N GLY A 186 -14.96 0.24 7.05
CA GLY A 186 -15.24 1.57 6.50
C GLY A 186 -16.69 1.72 6.00
N SER A 187 -17.05 2.93 5.59
CA SER A 187 -18.37 3.22 5.07
C SER A 187 -18.59 2.62 3.68
N LEU A 188 -19.86 2.29 3.40
CA LEU A 188 -20.38 1.93 2.07
C LEU A 188 -21.31 3.04 1.57
N LEU A 189 -21.66 2.99 0.29
CA LEU A 189 -22.74 3.78 -0.32
C LEU A 189 -24.10 3.43 0.32
N THR A 190 -25.09 4.28 0.10
CA THR A 190 -26.45 4.07 0.65
C THR A 190 -27.35 3.27 -0.26
N ASN A 191 -26.98 3.19 -1.57
CA ASN A 191 -27.78 2.50 -2.58
C ASN A 191 -26.86 1.94 -3.69
N THR A 192 -27.21 0.79 -4.23
CA THR A 192 -26.43 0.13 -5.30
C THR A 192 -26.41 0.93 -6.61
N SER A 193 -27.45 1.72 -6.92
CA SER A 193 -27.51 2.58 -8.12
C SER A 193 -26.44 3.67 -8.18
N GLN A 194 -25.75 3.95 -7.05
CA GLN A 194 -24.63 4.89 -7.01
C GLN A 194 -23.34 4.30 -7.60
N LEU A 195 -23.33 2.99 -7.89
CA LEU A 195 -22.24 2.31 -8.59
C LEU A 195 -22.50 2.41 -10.12
N TYR A 196 -21.81 3.31 -10.77
CA TYR A 196 -22.07 3.65 -12.18
C TYR A 196 -21.09 2.99 -13.16
N LEU A 197 -19.92 2.56 -12.71
CA LEU A 197 -18.87 2.01 -13.57
C LEU A 197 -18.03 0.95 -12.86
N PHE A 198 -17.90 -0.22 -13.45
CA PHE A 198 -16.95 -1.27 -13.05
C PHE A 198 -16.66 -2.20 -14.23
N GLY A 199 -15.55 -2.94 -14.16
CA GLY A 199 -15.24 -4.06 -15.05
C GLY A 199 -15.00 -5.32 -14.24
N LEU A 200 -15.35 -6.47 -14.78
CA LEU A 200 -15.01 -7.77 -14.20
C LEU A 200 -14.60 -8.72 -15.31
N GLU A 201 -13.36 -9.21 -15.23
CA GLU A 201 -12.74 -10.00 -16.28
C GLU A 201 -12.02 -11.22 -15.68
N LYS A 202 -11.83 -12.27 -16.49
CA LYS A 202 -10.98 -13.41 -16.10
C LYS A 202 -9.53 -12.95 -16.05
N TYR A 203 -8.83 -13.24 -14.94
CA TYR A 203 -7.44 -12.87 -14.74
C TYR A 203 -6.70 -14.02 -14.06
N PHE A 204 -5.70 -14.60 -14.74
CA PHE A 204 -5.03 -15.82 -14.31
C PHE A 204 -6.02 -16.92 -13.85
N ASP A 205 -5.89 -17.41 -12.61
CA ASP A 205 -6.76 -18.41 -12.01
C ASP A 205 -8.02 -17.84 -11.32
N GLY A 206 -8.11 -16.52 -11.15
CA GLY A 206 -9.24 -15.80 -10.55
C GLY A 206 -9.86 -14.77 -11.50
N LEU A 207 -10.28 -13.65 -10.92
CA LEU A 207 -10.94 -12.55 -11.62
C LEU A 207 -10.22 -11.23 -11.33
N LEU A 208 -10.34 -10.24 -12.20
CA LEU A 208 -9.92 -8.86 -12.00
C LEU A 208 -11.16 -7.97 -11.92
N LEU A 209 -11.40 -7.37 -10.77
CA LEU A 209 -12.40 -6.32 -10.59
C LEU A 209 -11.75 -4.97 -10.85
N ARG A 210 -12.18 -4.29 -11.91
CA ARG A 210 -11.71 -2.96 -12.30
C ARG A 210 -12.63 -1.89 -11.74
N ILE A 211 -12.06 -0.77 -11.34
CA ILE A 211 -12.75 0.36 -10.73
C ILE A 211 -12.56 1.64 -11.56
N PRO A 212 -13.39 2.68 -11.37
CA PRO A 212 -13.19 3.97 -12.01
C PRO A 212 -11.81 4.56 -11.73
N SER A 213 -11.22 5.21 -12.72
CA SER A 213 -10.02 6.04 -12.52
C SER A 213 -10.36 7.23 -11.62
N ARG A 214 -9.45 7.62 -10.75
CA ARG A 214 -9.62 8.84 -9.94
C ARG A 214 -9.41 10.12 -10.73
N GLU A 215 -8.57 10.05 -11.74
CA GLU A 215 -8.24 11.20 -12.62
C GLU A 215 -9.31 11.37 -13.70
N HIS A 216 -9.86 10.25 -14.19
CA HIS A 216 -10.93 10.18 -15.20
C HIS A 216 -12.07 9.30 -14.71
N PRO A 217 -12.96 9.78 -13.81
CA PRO A 217 -13.96 8.94 -13.14
C PRO A 217 -14.99 8.29 -14.07
N SER A 218 -15.17 8.80 -15.27
CA SER A 218 -16.03 8.20 -16.31
C SER A 218 -15.37 7.04 -17.06
N GLU A 219 -14.10 6.72 -16.75
CA GLU A 219 -13.33 5.66 -17.38
C GLU A 219 -12.82 4.66 -16.35
N LEU A 220 -12.67 3.41 -16.77
CA LEU A 220 -11.97 2.42 -15.96
C LEU A 220 -10.47 2.72 -15.93
N GLY A 221 -9.82 2.49 -14.79
CA GLY A 221 -8.37 2.57 -14.71
C GLY A 221 -7.71 1.76 -15.82
N GLU A 222 -6.64 2.29 -16.41
CA GLU A 222 -5.92 1.63 -17.49
C GLU A 222 -5.36 0.28 -17.01
N MET A 223 -5.52 -0.75 -17.84
CA MET A 223 -5.01 -2.08 -17.56
C MET A 223 -3.51 -2.13 -17.82
N THR A 224 -2.74 -2.44 -16.80
CA THR A 224 -1.28 -2.57 -16.90
C THR A 224 -0.85 -4.02 -16.67
N HIS A 225 0.11 -4.49 -17.46
CA HIS A 225 0.71 -5.82 -17.25
C HIS A 225 1.64 -5.77 -16.02
N GLN A 226 1.30 -6.56 -15.01
CA GLN A 226 2.02 -6.65 -13.74
C GLN A 226 2.23 -8.11 -13.31
N ASP A 227 2.71 -8.93 -14.25
CA ASP A 227 2.81 -10.38 -14.09
C ASP A 227 3.83 -10.76 -13.01
N LYS A 228 4.98 -10.06 -12.97
CA LYS A 228 6.00 -10.29 -11.94
C LYS A 228 5.51 -9.88 -10.56
N MET A 229 4.83 -8.74 -10.47
CA MET A 229 4.22 -8.28 -9.23
C MET A 229 3.15 -9.27 -8.74
N PHE A 230 2.28 -9.73 -9.63
CA PHE A 230 1.27 -10.74 -9.31
C PHE A 230 1.92 -12.06 -8.85
N GLY A 231 3.01 -12.49 -9.50
CA GLY A 231 3.77 -13.67 -9.11
C GLY A 231 4.28 -13.61 -7.66
N ILE A 232 4.77 -12.45 -7.21
CA ILE A 232 5.22 -12.25 -5.83
C ILE A 232 4.06 -12.34 -4.82
N PHE A 233 2.90 -11.78 -5.15
CA PHE A 233 1.71 -11.94 -4.31
C PHE A 233 1.33 -13.41 -4.17
N LYS A 234 1.31 -14.18 -5.27
CA LYS A 234 1.00 -15.62 -5.25
C LYS A 234 2.02 -16.42 -4.44
N GLU A 235 3.31 -16.13 -4.56
CA GLU A 235 4.37 -16.74 -3.73
C GLU A 235 4.10 -16.51 -2.24
N HIS A 236 3.73 -15.29 -1.86
CA HIS A 236 3.43 -14.95 -0.47
C HIS A 236 2.14 -15.61 0.03
N HIS A 237 1.11 -15.76 -0.81
CA HIS A 237 -0.10 -16.49 -0.44
C HIS A 237 0.19 -17.95 -0.13
N GLN A 238 1.02 -18.62 -0.94
CA GLN A 238 1.46 -20.00 -0.65
C GLN A 238 2.15 -20.09 0.72
N TRP A 239 2.95 -19.07 1.07
CA TRP A 239 3.58 -18.98 2.38
C TRP A 239 2.57 -18.80 3.51
N GLN A 240 1.60 -17.93 3.34
CA GLN A 240 0.53 -17.70 4.30
C GLN A 240 -0.28 -18.98 4.56
N ASP A 241 -0.48 -19.78 3.52
CA ASP A 241 -1.15 -21.10 3.65
C ASP A 241 -0.34 -22.08 4.48
N ILE A 242 0.98 -22.13 4.28
CA ILE A 242 1.87 -23.03 5.06
C ILE A 242 1.86 -22.64 6.54
N VAL A 243 1.87 -21.35 6.88
CA VAL A 243 1.85 -20.88 8.28
C VAL A 243 0.44 -20.69 8.83
N ASN A 244 -0.61 -20.88 8.01
CA ASN A 244 -2.02 -20.70 8.37
C ASN A 244 -2.36 -19.28 8.89
N ILE A 245 -1.73 -18.23 8.32
CA ILE A 245 -1.96 -16.83 8.70
C ILE A 245 -2.27 -16.05 7.44
N ARG A 246 -3.55 -15.86 7.13
CA ARG A 246 -4.02 -15.04 6.01
C ARG A 246 -4.62 -13.70 6.46
N THR A 247 -5.16 -13.65 7.67
CA THR A 247 -5.91 -12.50 8.18
C THR A 247 -5.36 -11.98 9.51
N ILE A 248 -5.74 -10.76 9.86
CA ILE A 248 -5.42 -10.18 11.17
C ILE A 248 -6.02 -11.01 12.31
N GLY A 249 -7.19 -11.62 12.10
CA GLY A 249 -7.77 -12.55 13.07
C GLY A 249 -6.85 -13.74 13.37
N ASP A 250 -6.23 -14.33 12.32
CA ASP A 250 -5.27 -15.43 12.48
C ASP A 250 -3.98 -14.96 13.17
N LEU A 251 -3.46 -13.78 12.78
CA LEU A 251 -2.28 -13.19 13.44
C LEU A 251 -2.53 -12.92 14.91
N ASN A 252 -3.67 -12.34 15.26
CA ASN A 252 -4.05 -12.06 16.64
C ASN A 252 -4.15 -13.34 17.48
N GLU A 253 -4.67 -14.42 16.91
CA GLU A 253 -4.73 -15.74 17.56
C GLU A 253 -3.31 -16.28 17.86
N VAL A 254 -2.40 -16.20 16.88
CA VAL A 254 -0.98 -16.59 17.02
C VAL A 254 -0.28 -15.78 18.13
N ILE A 255 -0.55 -14.46 18.19
CA ILE A 255 0.00 -13.59 19.24
C ILE A 255 -0.56 -13.97 20.62
N GLN A 256 -1.88 -14.21 20.74
CA GLN A 256 -2.53 -14.60 22.00
C GLN A 256 -2.02 -15.93 22.55
N LEU A 257 -1.73 -16.86 21.65
CA LEU A 257 -1.17 -18.19 22.00
C LEU A 257 0.34 -18.15 22.31
N GLY A 258 1.00 -17.00 22.16
CA GLY A 258 2.42 -16.83 22.46
C GLY A 258 3.37 -17.34 21.37
N TYR A 259 2.89 -17.61 20.14
CA TYR A 259 3.68 -18.13 19.03
C TYR A 259 4.34 -17.04 18.17
N SER A 260 4.26 -15.76 18.58
CA SER A 260 4.93 -14.67 17.84
C SER A 260 6.44 -14.86 17.63
N PRO A 261 7.23 -15.43 18.59
CA PRO A 261 8.66 -15.66 18.34
C PRO A 261 8.92 -16.63 17.18
N GLN A 262 8.15 -17.72 17.07
CA GLN A 262 8.28 -18.67 15.97
C GLN A 262 7.89 -18.04 14.63
N LEU A 263 6.81 -17.25 14.61
CA LEU A 263 6.39 -16.53 13.40
C LEU A 263 7.47 -15.55 12.92
N ILE A 264 8.10 -14.82 13.83
CA ILE A 264 9.19 -13.91 13.53
C ILE A 264 10.37 -14.66 12.93
N GLN A 265 10.81 -15.76 13.56
CA GLN A 265 11.93 -16.57 13.10
C GLN A 265 11.70 -17.13 11.70
N VAL A 266 10.51 -17.68 11.43
CA VAL A 266 10.17 -18.24 10.11
C VAL A 266 10.12 -17.14 9.05
N SER A 267 9.53 -15.98 9.36
CA SER A 267 9.43 -14.86 8.43
C SER A 267 10.80 -14.26 8.09
N GLU A 268 11.69 -14.11 9.09
CA GLU A 268 13.07 -13.63 8.88
C GLU A 268 13.89 -14.63 8.06
N ALA A 269 13.77 -15.92 8.34
CA ALA A 269 14.44 -16.99 7.58
C ALA A 269 13.97 -17.01 6.12
N LEU A 270 12.68 -16.80 5.87
CA LEU A 270 12.13 -16.70 4.53
C LEU A 270 12.71 -15.51 3.76
N GLN A 271 12.76 -14.34 4.37
CA GLN A 271 13.38 -13.17 3.74
C GLN A 271 14.86 -13.39 3.44
N GLU A 272 15.61 -13.99 4.38
CA GLU A 272 17.01 -14.27 4.16
C GLU A 272 17.22 -15.27 3.01
N LYS A 273 16.42 -16.34 2.97
CA LYS A 273 16.43 -17.30 1.86
C LYS A 273 16.18 -16.63 0.51
N LYS A 274 15.21 -15.71 0.42
CA LYS A 274 14.90 -15.00 -0.82
C LYS A 274 16.04 -14.08 -1.26
N ILE A 275 16.65 -13.35 -0.32
CA ILE A 275 17.81 -12.48 -0.62
C ILE A 275 19.00 -13.31 -1.07
N ALA A 276 19.26 -14.46 -0.42
CA ALA A 276 20.31 -15.40 -0.84
C ALA A 276 20.07 -15.93 -2.28
N GLN A 277 18.84 -16.30 -2.61
CA GLN A 277 18.48 -16.73 -3.97
C GLN A 277 18.75 -15.65 -5.02
N ILE A 278 18.45 -14.37 -4.70
CA ILE A 278 18.75 -13.24 -5.60
C ILE A 278 20.27 -13.09 -5.77
N ALA A 279 21.04 -13.20 -4.68
CA ALA A 279 22.50 -13.13 -4.73
C ALA A 279 23.11 -14.29 -5.55
N ASP A 280 22.57 -15.50 -5.39
CA ASP A 280 22.98 -16.69 -6.16
C ASP A 280 22.70 -16.52 -7.66
N GLU A 281 21.55 -15.94 -8.01
CA GLU A 281 21.21 -15.65 -9.40
C GLU A 281 22.15 -14.62 -10.01
N ILE A 282 22.49 -13.56 -9.28
CA ILE A 282 23.49 -12.56 -9.71
C ILE A 282 24.85 -13.23 -9.92
N ALA A 283 25.31 -14.05 -8.98
CA ALA A 283 26.58 -14.75 -9.06
C ALA A 283 26.61 -15.70 -10.26
N ARG A 284 25.55 -16.48 -10.47
CA ARG A 284 25.40 -17.39 -11.62
C ARG A 284 25.45 -16.64 -12.96
N LYS A 285 24.67 -15.58 -13.12
CA LYS A 285 24.64 -14.77 -14.35
C LYS A 285 26.01 -14.13 -14.61
N ARG A 286 26.69 -13.64 -13.56
CA ARG A 286 28.04 -13.08 -13.69
C ARG A 286 29.06 -14.10 -14.17
N THR A 287 28.98 -15.34 -13.74
CA THR A 287 29.90 -16.42 -14.10
C THR A 287 29.62 -16.98 -15.49
N LEU A 288 28.35 -17.13 -15.88
CA LEU A 288 27.96 -17.74 -17.16
C LEU A 288 28.11 -16.79 -18.35
N SER A 289 27.99 -15.48 -18.13
CA SER A 289 28.05 -14.47 -19.21
C SER A 289 29.28 -14.56 -20.09
N PRO A 290 30.52 -14.73 -19.57
CA PRO A 290 31.71 -14.89 -20.39
C PRO A 290 31.81 -16.23 -21.13
N LEU A 291 31.12 -17.26 -20.69
CA LEU A 291 31.22 -18.63 -21.22
C LEU A 291 30.23 -18.90 -22.37
N THR A 292 29.12 -18.23 -22.40
CA THR A 292 27.99 -18.52 -23.31
C THR A 292 27.79 -17.50 -24.43
N SER A 293 28.41 -16.32 -24.31
CA SER A 293 28.30 -15.24 -25.30
C SER A 293 29.46 -14.26 -25.11
N HIS A 294 29.70 -13.43 -26.10
CA HIS A 294 30.63 -12.29 -26.00
C HIS A 294 30.11 -11.18 -25.05
N LEU A 295 29.15 -11.48 -24.18
CA LEU A 295 28.56 -10.56 -23.24
C LEU A 295 29.49 -10.31 -22.06
N GLN A 296 29.52 -9.08 -21.61
CA GLN A 296 30.29 -8.69 -20.42
C GLN A 296 29.59 -9.15 -19.14
N PRO A 297 30.34 -9.48 -18.08
CA PRO A 297 29.79 -9.93 -16.83
C PRO A 297 28.96 -8.82 -16.17
N ILE A 298 27.95 -9.21 -15.35
CA ILE A 298 27.22 -8.26 -14.51
C ILE A 298 28.18 -7.53 -13.59
N ARG A 299 28.16 -6.20 -13.63
CA ARG A 299 28.99 -5.30 -12.83
C ARG A 299 28.17 -4.34 -11.98
N MET A 300 26.87 -4.25 -12.22
CA MET A 300 25.96 -3.33 -11.51
C MET A 300 24.69 -4.04 -11.07
N VAL A 301 24.31 -3.86 -9.82
CA VAL A 301 22.99 -4.23 -9.26
C VAL A 301 22.23 -2.95 -8.97
N LEU A 302 21.01 -2.83 -9.49
CA LEU A 302 20.15 -1.67 -9.35
C LEU A 302 18.97 -2.06 -8.45
N ILE A 303 18.80 -1.40 -7.31
CA ILE A 303 17.73 -1.68 -6.35
C ILE A 303 16.79 -0.49 -6.29
N ALA A 304 15.60 -0.65 -6.87
CA ALA A 304 14.56 0.36 -6.79
C ALA A 304 13.38 -0.09 -5.91
N GLY A 305 12.52 0.86 -5.63
CA GLY A 305 11.27 0.66 -4.92
C GLY A 305 10.75 1.97 -4.36
N PRO A 306 9.47 2.05 -4.02
CA PRO A 306 8.86 3.29 -3.58
C PRO A 306 9.38 3.72 -2.19
N SER A 307 9.00 4.93 -1.77
CA SER A 307 9.41 5.45 -0.46
C SER A 307 9.01 4.52 0.69
N SER A 308 9.89 4.34 1.67
CA SER A 308 9.71 3.44 2.84
C SER A 308 9.46 1.98 2.48
N SER A 309 9.96 1.52 1.34
CA SER A 309 9.88 0.12 0.93
C SER A 309 10.97 -0.77 1.54
N GLY A 310 11.97 -0.22 2.24
CA GLY A 310 13.08 -1.00 2.81
C GLY A 310 14.22 -1.27 1.84
N LYS A 311 14.39 -0.44 0.80
CA LYS A 311 15.48 -0.56 -0.19
C LYS A 311 16.86 -0.58 0.45
N THR A 312 17.12 0.35 1.36
CA THR A 312 18.43 0.53 1.97
C THR A 312 18.85 -0.71 2.75
N THR A 313 17.95 -1.28 3.54
CA THR A 313 18.25 -2.54 4.26
C THR A 313 18.34 -3.73 3.30
N THR A 314 17.52 -3.77 2.26
CA THR A 314 17.62 -4.79 1.21
C THR A 314 18.99 -4.73 0.52
N CYS A 315 19.47 -3.53 0.19
CA CYS A 315 20.82 -3.31 -0.37
C CYS A 315 21.91 -3.87 0.56
N LYS A 316 21.82 -3.58 1.86
CA LYS A 316 22.80 -4.05 2.86
C LYS A 316 22.76 -5.57 3.03
N ARG A 317 21.58 -6.17 3.16
CA ARG A 317 21.42 -7.63 3.28
C ARG A 317 21.88 -8.35 2.01
N LEU A 318 21.51 -7.84 0.82
CA LEU A 318 21.96 -8.40 -0.46
C LEU A 318 23.49 -8.28 -0.60
N SER A 319 24.08 -7.18 -0.14
CA SER A 319 25.54 -7.01 -0.12
C SER A 319 26.23 -8.07 0.73
N VAL A 320 25.65 -8.44 1.89
CA VAL A 320 26.18 -9.54 2.72
C VAL A 320 26.14 -10.86 1.94
N GLN A 321 25.04 -11.19 1.26
CA GLN A 321 24.90 -12.44 0.51
C GLN A 321 25.79 -12.46 -0.75
N LEU A 322 26.01 -11.32 -1.41
CA LEU A 322 26.98 -11.22 -2.50
C LEU A 322 28.41 -11.49 -2.00
N ALA A 323 28.76 -10.97 -0.81
CA ALA A 323 30.07 -11.25 -0.20
C ALA A 323 30.24 -12.72 0.16
N VAL A 324 29.19 -13.42 0.63
CA VAL A 324 29.17 -14.87 0.87
C VAL A 324 29.46 -15.63 -0.44
N ASN A 325 28.98 -15.13 -1.59
CA ASN A 325 29.24 -15.68 -2.92
C ASN A 325 30.63 -15.26 -3.50
N GLY A 326 31.50 -14.66 -2.69
CA GLY A 326 32.85 -14.24 -3.10
C GLY A 326 32.87 -12.98 -3.99
N ILE A 327 31.77 -12.26 -4.09
CA ILE A 327 31.65 -11.02 -4.85
C ILE A 327 31.75 -9.84 -3.88
N LYS A 328 32.63 -8.88 -4.15
CA LYS A 328 32.78 -7.70 -3.31
C LYS A 328 31.78 -6.61 -3.73
N PRO A 329 30.71 -6.36 -2.92
CA PRO A 329 29.74 -5.33 -3.22
C PRO A 329 30.26 -3.94 -2.82
N VAL A 330 29.97 -2.95 -3.63
CA VAL A 330 30.24 -1.54 -3.36
C VAL A 330 28.93 -0.76 -3.40
N PRO A 331 28.38 -0.36 -2.24
CA PRO A 331 27.08 0.32 -2.19
C PRO A 331 27.19 1.79 -2.60
N LEU A 332 26.21 2.26 -3.37
CA LEU A 332 26.01 3.64 -3.80
C LEU A 332 24.54 4.02 -3.61
N SER A 333 24.27 5.11 -2.87
CA SER A 333 22.93 5.64 -2.72
C SER A 333 22.67 6.77 -3.72
N LEU A 334 21.54 6.71 -4.42
CA LEU A 334 21.09 7.79 -5.29
C LEU A 334 20.65 9.03 -4.50
N ASP A 335 20.30 8.88 -3.23
CA ASP A 335 19.94 10.00 -2.37
C ASP A 335 21.10 10.98 -2.16
N ASP A 336 22.34 10.53 -2.31
CA ASP A 336 23.51 11.41 -2.25
C ASP A 336 23.65 12.31 -3.49
N TYR A 337 22.94 12.01 -4.58
CA TYR A 337 22.99 12.76 -5.84
C TYR A 337 21.86 13.76 -6.01
N PHE A 338 21.05 14.04 -5.00
CA PHE A 338 20.06 15.12 -5.10
C PHE A 338 20.71 16.46 -5.38
N LEU A 339 20.06 17.27 -6.22
CA LEU A 339 20.39 18.68 -6.41
C LEU A 339 20.11 19.46 -5.12
N ASP A 340 20.72 20.63 -4.97
CA ASP A 340 20.31 21.59 -3.94
C ASP A 340 18.80 21.77 -3.97
N ARG A 341 18.17 21.81 -2.80
CA ARG A 341 16.69 21.89 -2.67
C ARG A 341 16.08 22.97 -3.56
N GLU A 342 16.72 24.12 -3.64
CA GLU A 342 16.27 25.28 -4.42
C GLU A 342 16.28 25.02 -5.93
N LEU A 343 17.09 24.09 -6.40
CA LEU A 343 17.23 23.67 -7.81
C LEU A 343 16.32 22.50 -8.17
N SER A 344 15.67 21.86 -7.18
CA SER A 344 14.76 20.74 -7.43
C SER A 344 13.54 21.20 -8.27
N PRO A 345 13.05 20.35 -9.18
CA PRO A 345 11.86 20.64 -9.96
C PRO A 345 10.66 20.92 -9.06
N ARG A 346 9.65 21.60 -9.61
CA ARG A 346 8.39 21.86 -8.92
C ARG A 346 7.25 21.10 -9.58
N ASP A 347 6.30 20.69 -8.77
CA ASP A 347 5.06 20.07 -9.24
C ASP A 347 4.06 21.15 -9.76
N ASP A 348 2.91 20.69 -10.28
CA ASP A 348 1.87 21.57 -10.83
C ASP A 348 1.26 22.54 -9.80
N LYS A 349 1.49 22.32 -8.50
CA LYS A 349 1.05 23.18 -7.40
C LYS A 349 2.13 24.18 -6.97
N GLY A 350 3.34 24.08 -7.56
CA GLY A 350 4.48 24.92 -7.24
C GLY A 350 5.31 24.43 -6.05
N ASP A 351 4.98 23.27 -5.48
CA ASP A 351 5.77 22.61 -4.43
C ASP A 351 6.96 21.86 -5.03
N TYR A 352 8.02 21.63 -4.24
CA TYR A 352 9.18 20.85 -4.70
C TYR A 352 8.80 19.40 -4.96
N ASP A 353 9.06 18.91 -6.19
CA ASP A 353 8.89 17.53 -6.60
C ASP A 353 10.18 16.72 -6.36
N PHE A 354 10.38 16.27 -5.12
CA PHE A 354 11.53 15.45 -4.75
C PHE A 354 11.45 14.00 -5.27
N GLU A 355 10.29 13.58 -5.76
CA GLU A 355 10.13 12.25 -6.36
C GLU A 355 10.45 12.26 -7.87
N SER A 356 10.71 13.43 -8.47
CA SER A 356 11.12 13.56 -9.87
C SER A 356 12.51 12.97 -10.10
N LEU A 357 12.71 12.29 -11.24
CA LEU A 357 14.04 11.86 -11.69
C LEU A 357 15.00 13.05 -11.81
N TYR A 358 14.50 14.20 -12.24
CA TYR A 358 15.29 15.43 -12.44
C TYR A 358 15.58 16.20 -11.14
N ALA A 359 15.17 15.69 -9.99
CA ALA A 359 15.68 16.14 -8.71
C ALA A 359 17.10 15.63 -8.42
N LEU A 360 17.57 14.64 -9.21
CA LEU A 360 18.94 14.14 -9.15
C LEU A 360 19.86 14.91 -10.10
N ASN A 361 21.12 15.04 -9.71
CA ASN A 361 22.20 15.54 -10.57
C ASN A 361 22.60 14.43 -11.57
N LEU A 362 21.76 14.20 -12.58
CA LEU A 362 21.96 13.15 -13.58
C LEU A 362 23.28 13.29 -14.36
N PRO A 363 23.73 14.50 -14.77
CA PRO A 363 25.02 14.65 -15.42
C PRO A 363 26.18 14.13 -14.57
N LEU A 364 26.27 14.56 -13.30
CA LEU A 364 27.33 14.10 -12.39
C LEU A 364 27.25 12.60 -12.14
N LEU A 365 26.02 12.06 -11.91
CA LEU A 365 25.83 10.64 -11.71
C LEU A 365 26.31 9.81 -12.90
N ASN A 366 25.92 10.17 -14.12
CA ASN A 366 26.29 9.43 -15.32
C ASN A 366 27.80 9.52 -15.62
N GLU A 367 28.41 10.70 -15.42
CA GLU A 367 29.87 10.87 -15.55
C GLU A 367 30.61 9.94 -14.57
N GLN A 368 30.19 9.95 -13.28
CA GLN A 368 30.83 9.14 -12.26
C GLN A 368 30.58 7.64 -12.45
N LEU A 369 29.36 7.22 -12.85
CA LEU A 369 29.08 5.82 -13.17
C LEU A 369 29.99 5.33 -14.33
N ALA A 370 30.10 6.11 -15.41
CA ALA A 370 30.96 5.75 -16.53
C ALA A 370 32.43 5.67 -16.10
N ALA A 371 32.95 6.61 -15.33
CA ALA A 371 34.30 6.60 -14.80
C ALA A 371 34.56 5.39 -13.88
N MET A 372 33.67 5.09 -12.98
CA MET A 372 33.74 3.91 -12.09
C MET A 372 33.77 2.60 -12.92
N MET A 373 32.93 2.50 -13.96
CA MET A 373 32.92 1.31 -14.83
C MET A 373 34.22 1.12 -15.62
N ARG A 374 34.96 2.21 -15.91
CA ARG A 374 36.32 2.15 -16.47
C ARG A 374 37.42 1.87 -15.43
N GLY A 375 37.07 1.80 -14.13
CA GLY A 375 38.01 1.61 -13.03
C GLY A 375 38.75 2.89 -12.61
N GLU A 376 38.23 4.05 -12.95
CA GLU A 376 38.74 5.35 -12.51
C GLU A 376 38.26 5.67 -11.08
N GLU A 377 39.05 6.51 -10.39
CA GLU A 377 38.68 6.98 -9.04
C GLU A 377 37.78 8.22 -9.16
N VAL A 378 36.66 8.22 -8.46
CA VAL A 378 35.73 9.35 -8.37
C VAL A 378 35.53 9.80 -6.94
N GLU A 379 35.29 11.09 -6.72
CA GLU A 379 34.85 11.62 -5.43
C GLU A 379 33.33 11.69 -5.39
N LEU A 380 32.70 11.03 -4.38
CA LEU A 380 31.26 10.95 -4.29
C LEU A 380 30.66 12.22 -3.66
N PRO A 381 29.49 12.70 -4.16
CA PRO A 381 28.73 13.73 -3.48
C PRO A 381 28.08 13.18 -2.19
N ARG A 382 27.55 14.08 -1.38
CA ARG A 382 26.69 13.83 -0.23
C ARG A 382 25.60 14.87 -0.16
N TYR A 383 24.36 14.42 0.00
CA TYR A 383 23.24 15.30 0.23
C TYR A 383 22.93 15.43 1.72
N ASP A 384 22.84 16.64 2.23
CA ASP A 384 22.45 16.94 3.60
C ASP A 384 20.96 17.29 3.66
N PHE A 385 20.13 16.35 4.12
CA PHE A 385 18.68 16.52 4.20
C PHE A 385 18.21 17.69 5.07
N PRO A 386 18.81 17.95 6.25
CA PRO A 386 18.45 19.12 7.07
C PRO A 386 18.64 20.44 6.34
N THR A 387 19.80 20.66 5.75
CA THR A 387 20.10 21.94 5.04
C THR A 387 19.57 21.97 3.62
N GLY A 388 19.34 20.81 2.99
CA GLY A 388 18.93 20.67 1.60
C GLY A 388 20.03 21.03 0.60
N LYS A 389 21.30 20.77 0.96
CA LYS A 389 22.47 21.10 0.12
C LYS A 389 23.21 19.83 -0.28
N SER A 390 23.73 19.85 -1.51
CA SER A 390 24.64 18.84 -2.07
C SER A 390 26.07 19.35 -1.96
N VAL A 391 26.95 18.53 -1.42
CA VAL A 391 28.39 18.87 -1.25
C VAL A 391 29.24 17.68 -1.67
N MET A 392 30.47 17.91 -2.12
CA MET A 392 31.44 16.84 -2.31
C MET A 392 31.89 16.33 -0.94
N SER A 393 31.82 15.00 -0.75
CA SER A 393 31.98 14.36 0.56
C SER A 393 33.43 14.12 1.00
N GLY A 394 34.39 14.27 0.08
CA GLY A 394 35.77 13.81 0.25
C GLY A 394 35.95 12.30 0.15
N ARG A 395 34.85 11.53 0.09
CA ARG A 395 34.89 10.07 -0.06
C ARG A 395 35.22 9.70 -1.50
N LYS A 396 36.34 9.02 -1.69
CA LYS A 396 36.78 8.52 -3.00
C LYS A 396 36.39 7.07 -3.19
N LEU A 397 35.99 6.72 -4.39
CA LEU A 397 35.59 5.38 -4.80
C LEU A 397 36.26 4.99 -6.10
N LYS A 398 36.85 3.77 -6.12
CA LYS A 398 37.39 3.13 -7.29
C LYS A 398 36.93 1.67 -7.33
N LEU A 399 36.38 1.23 -8.45
CA LEU A 399 35.95 -0.15 -8.65
C LEU A 399 37.09 -0.97 -9.26
N SER A 400 37.32 -2.16 -8.73
CA SER A 400 38.12 -3.19 -9.36
C SER A 400 37.26 -4.07 -10.27
N GLU A 401 37.89 -4.91 -11.09
CA GLU A 401 37.16 -5.88 -11.93
C GLU A 401 36.35 -6.92 -11.13
N LYS A 402 36.77 -7.18 -9.88
CA LYS A 402 36.11 -8.14 -8.99
C LYS A 402 34.93 -7.52 -8.25
N ASP A 403 34.84 -6.20 -8.20
CA ASP A 403 33.79 -5.49 -7.48
C ASP A 403 32.48 -5.50 -8.28
N ILE A 404 31.38 -5.39 -7.57
CA ILE A 404 30.04 -5.14 -8.14
C ILE A 404 29.46 -3.88 -7.49
N LEU A 405 29.06 -2.92 -8.31
CA LEU A 405 28.41 -1.70 -7.84
C LEU A 405 26.95 -2.02 -7.47
N VAL A 406 26.53 -1.71 -6.26
CA VAL A 406 25.14 -1.88 -5.81
C VAL A 406 24.52 -0.50 -5.60
N VAL A 407 23.73 -0.07 -6.58
CA VAL A 407 23.07 1.24 -6.59
C VAL A 407 21.66 1.10 -6.04
N GLU A 408 21.33 1.87 -5.00
CA GLU A 408 19.96 1.89 -4.46
C GLU A 408 19.35 3.29 -4.56
N GLY A 409 18.06 3.34 -4.87
CA GLY A 409 17.27 4.57 -4.90
C GLY A 409 15.96 4.39 -5.63
N ILE A 410 15.06 5.36 -5.48
CA ILE A 410 13.70 5.26 -6.03
C ILE A 410 13.69 5.13 -7.55
N HIS A 411 14.67 5.70 -8.24
CA HIS A 411 14.80 5.73 -9.71
C HIS A 411 15.70 4.65 -10.30
N ALA A 412 16.25 3.74 -9.51
CA ALA A 412 17.27 2.80 -9.96
C ALA A 412 16.83 1.89 -11.14
N LEU A 413 15.52 1.66 -11.34
CA LEU A 413 14.98 0.89 -12.46
C LEU A 413 14.53 1.75 -13.65
N ASN A 414 14.59 3.08 -13.56
CA ASN A 414 14.32 3.95 -14.70
C ASN A 414 15.44 3.81 -15.72
N PRO A 415 15.17 3.42 -16.99
CA PRO A 415 16.21 3.24 -18.01
C PRO A 415 17.05 4.49 -18.27
N GLU A 416 16.45 5.67 -18.13
CA GLU A 416 17.13 6.96 -18.36
C GLU A 416 18.27 7.20 -17.37
N LEU A 417 18.15 6.68 -16.14
CA LEU A 417 19.17 6.83 -15.09
C LEU A 417 20.54 6.24 -15.49
N THR A 418 20.54 5.12 -16.20
CA THR A 418 21.74 4.35 -16.52
C THR A 418 21.83 4.01 -18.01
N ALA A 419 21.34 4.91 -18.89
CA ALA A 419 21.29 4.68 -20.34
C ALA A 419 22.66 4.40 -20.98
N GLN A 420 23.76 4.89 -20.38
CA GLN A 420 25.11 4.70 -20.86
C GLN A 420 25.73 3.34 -20.51
N ILE A 421 25.11 2.57 -19.60
CA ILE A 421 25.59 1.26 -19.18
C ILE A 421 24.82 0.20 -19.96
N PRO A 422 25.47 -0.79 -20.59
CA PRO A 422 24.82 -1.89 -21.29
C PRO A 422 23.90 -2.71 -20.36
N ASP A 423 22.77 -3.15 -20.89
CA ASP A 423 21.77 -3.87 -20.09
C ASP A 423 22.26 -5.22 -19.57
N GLU A 424 23.11 -5.90 -20.34
CA GLU A 424 23.74 -7.16 -19.96
C GLU A 424 24.68 -7.04 -18.75
N GLN A 425 25.16 -5.84 -18.42
CA GLN A 425 25.99 -5.58 -17.24
C GLN A 425 25.18 -5.26 -15.99
N LYS A 426 23.85 -5.20 -16.10
CA LYS A 426 22.93 -4.80 -15.02
C LYS A 426 22.13 -6.00 -14.51
N PHE A 427 21.84 -5.98 -13.23
CA PHE A 427 20.81 -6.82 -12.60
C PHE A 427 19.87 -5.93 -11.79
N ARG A 428 18.59 -5.99 -12.07
CA ARG A 428 17.58 -5.08 -11.53
C ARG A 428 16.73 -5.78 -10.47
N VAL A 429 16.66 -5.18 -9.28
CA VAL A 429 15.85 -5.67 -8.16
C VAL A 429 14.81 -4.63 -7.79
N TYR A 430 13.55 -5.02 -7.75
CA TYR A 430 12.48 -4.18 -7.23
C TYR A 430 12.10 -4.62 -5.83
N ALA A 431 12.25 -3.72 -4.84
CA ALA A 431 11.95 -3.95 -3.44
C ALA A 431 10.70 -3.16 -3.02
N SER A 432 9.64 -3.85 -2.63
CA SER A 432 8.39 -3.21 -2.19
C SER A 432 7.82 -3.90 -0.95
N ALA A 433 7.16 -3.11 -0.09
CA ALA A 433 6.50 -3.60 1.12
C ALA A 433 5.07 -4.06 0.80
N LEU A 434 4.93 -5.14 0.03
CA LEU A 434 3.63 -5.65 -0.40
C LEU A 434 2.90 -6.29 0.78
N THR A 435 1.89 -5.60 1.29
CA THR A 435 1.07 -6.12 2.38
C THR A 435 0.14 -7.19 1.86
N THR A 436 0.37 -8.43 2.27
CA THR A 436 -0.38 -9.61 1.80
C THR A 436 -1.37 -10.12 2.85
N ILE A 437 -1.22 -9.70 4.12
CA ILE A 437 -2.19 -10.03 5.16
C ILE A 437 -3.45 -9.18 5.00
N LEU A 438 -4.61 -9.80 5.17
CA LEU A 438 -5.92 -9.16 5.09
C LEU A 438 -6.46 -8.81 6.48
N LEU A 439 -7.35 -7.84 6.56
CA LEU A 439 -8.14 -7.66 7.78
C LEU A 439 -9.10 -8.85 7.97
N ASP A 440 -9.87 -9.16 6.94
CA ASP A 440 -10.64 -10.38 6.69
C ASP A 440 -10.75 -10.61 5.18
N ASN A 441 -11.38 -11.69 4.71
CA ASN A 441 -11.40 -12.06 3.30
C ASN A 441 -11.94 -10.98 2.34
N HIS A 442 -12.77 -10.05 2.83
CA HIS A 442 -13.36 -8.97 2.02
C HIS A 442 -12.76 -7.60 2.30
N ASN A 443 -11.85 -7.49 3.28
CA ASN A 443 -11.22 -6.25 3.69
C ASN A 443 -9.69 -6.38 3.56
N TYR A 444 -9.15 -5.95 2.42
CA TYR A 444 -7.71 -5.90 2.20
C TYR A 444 -7.06 -4.73 2.96
N ILE A 445 -5.76 -4.85 3.22
CA ILE A 445 -4.94 -3.80 3.83
C ILE A 445 -4.07 -3.18 2.74
N PRO A 446 -4.25 -1.87 2.42
CA PRO A 446 -3.45 -1.24 1.39
C PRO A 446 -1.95 -1.23 1.71
N THR A 447 -1.13 -1.64 0.77
CA THR A 447 0.35 -1.52 0.85
C THR A 447 0.77 -0.07 1.16
N THR A 448 0.02 0.90 0.68
CA THR A 448 0.25 2.33 0.95
C THR A 448 0.10 2.69 2.41
N ASP A 449 -0.80 2.02 3.15
CA ASP A 449 -1.01 2.27 4.58
C ASP A 449 0.19 1.79 5.39
N ASN A 450 0.67 0.58 5.12
CA ASN A 450 1.86 0.04 5.76
C ASN A 450 3.09 0.94 5.50
N ARG A 451 3.29 1.36 4.26
CA ARG A 451 4.40 2.25 3.89
C ARG A 451 4.27 3.64 4.52
N LEU A 452 3.05 4.18 4.65
CA LEU A 452 2.82 5.44 5.34
C LEU A 452 3.16 5.33 6.83
N LEU A 453 2.76 4.24 7.50
CA LEU A 453 3.12 3.98 8.89
C LEU A 453 4.64 3.85 9.07
N ARG A 454 5.33 3.08 8.22
CA ARG A 454 6.80 3.02 8.19
C ARG A 454 7.43 4.41 8.03
N ARG A 455 6.89 5.23 7.11
CA ARG A 455 7.40 6.58 6.84
C ARG A 455 7.21 7.50 8.04
N ILE A 456 6.04 7.48 8.68
CA ILE A 456 5.75 8.29 9.87
C ILE A 456 6.77 7.99 10.98
N ILE A 457 7.03 6.72 11.27
CA ILE A 457 7.98 6.31 12.31
C ILE A 457 9.40 6.74 11.93
N ARG A 458 9.85 6.45 10.71
CA ARG A 458 11.19 6.81 10.23
C ARG A 458 11.41 8.32 10.22
N ASP A 459 10.49 9.08 9.65
CA ASP A 459 10.63 10.54 9.47
C ASP A 459 10.61 11.25 10.83
N HIS A 460 9.79 10.77 11.78
CA HIS A 460 9.83 11.26 13.15
C HIS A 460 11.19 10.98 13.81
N LYS A 461 11.69 9.76 13.70
CA LYS A 461 12.90 9.31 14.41
C LYS A 461 14.20 9.91 13.87
N TYR A 462 14.32 10.02 12.55
CA TYR A 462 15.58 10.35 11.89
C TYR A 462 15.58 11.68 11.14
N ARG A 463 14.42 12.30 10.96
CA ARG A 463 14.29 13.54 10.19
C ARG A 463 13.58 14.65 10.98
N SER A 464 13.18 14.37 12.22
CA SER A 464 12.42 15.31 13.09
C SER A 464 11.15 15.88 12.42
N VAL A 465 10.49 15.06 11.58
CA VAL A 465 9.24 15.44 10.88
C VAL A 465 8.05 14.84 11.62
N SER A 466 7.01 15.64 11.87
CA SER A 466 5.80 15.18 12.56
C SER A 466 4.96 14.23 11.68
N ALA A 467 4.08 13.43 12.32
CA ALA A 467 3.11 12.61 11.62
C ALA A 467 2.16 13.46 10.75
N GLN A 468 1.74 14.63 11.23
CA GLN A 468 0.93 15.58 10.45
C GLN A 468 1.63 15.97 9.16
N GLU A 469 2.87 16.39 9.22
CA GLU A 469 3.65 16.81 8.05
C GLU A 469 3.87 15.65 7.07
N THR A 470 4.16 14.45 7.59
CA THR A 470 4.33 13.25 6.76
C THR A 470 3.03 12.90 6.02
N ILE A 471 1.86 12.96 6.69
CA ILE A 471 0.55 12.73 6.08
C ILE A 471 0.25 13.79 5.02
N ARG A 472 0.54 15.07 5.30
CA ARG A 472 0.32 16.18 4.36
C ARG A 472 1.06 15.97 3.05
N ARG A 473 2.31 15.52 3.10
CA ARG A 473 3.16 15.28 1.92
C ARG A 473 2.85 13.98 1.20
N TRP A 474 2.10 13.05 1.82
CA TRP A 474 1.92 11.71 1.29
C TRP A 474 1.25 11.68 -0.09
N ALA A 475 0.33 12.59 -0.36
CA ALA A 475 -0.33 12.69 -1.66
C ALA A 475 0.66 13.03 -2.79
N SER A 476 1.59 13.97 -2.57
CA SER A 476 2.65 14.34 -3.52
C SER A 476 3.61 13.17 -3.74
N VAL A 477 4.03 12.48 -2.67
CA VAL A 477 4.85 11.26 -2.80
C VAL A 477 4.18 10.21 -3.67
N ARG A 478 2.88 9.97 -3.47
CA ARG A 478 2.11 9.00 -4.27
C ARG A 478 2.00 9.40 -5.75
N ALA A 479 1.81 10.68 -6.02
CA ALA A 479 1.79 11.20 -7.41
C ALA A 479 3.14 10.98 -8.10
N GLY A 480 4.24 11.28 -7.40
CA GLY A 480 5.59 11.03 -7.92
C GLY A 480 5.89 9.54 -8.15
N GLU A 481 5.46 8.66 -7.23
CA GLU A 481 5.61 7.21 -7.39
C GLU A 481 4.87 6.68 -8.63
N ASN A 482 3.63 7.14 -8.86
CA ASN A 482 2.85 6.77 -10.04
C ASN A 482 3.53 7.22 -11.34
N LYS A 483 4.16 8.39 -11.36
CA LYS A 483 4.82 8.96 -12.53
C LYS A 483 6.20 8.38 -12.80
N TRP A 484 7.00 8.16 -11.76
CA TRP A 484 8.44 7.96 -11.90
C TRP A 484 8.95 6.59 -11.46
N ILE A 485 8.15 5.79 -10.73
CA ILE A 485 8.63 4.53 -10.14
C ILE A 485 7.84 3.33 -10.64
N PHE A 486 6.52 3.34 -10.51
CA PHE A 486 5.67 2.18 -10.86
C PHE A 486 5.68 1.81 -12.35
N PRO A 487 5.83 2.75 -13.31
CA PRO A 487 5.94 2.38 -14.73
C PRO A 487 7.15 1.47 -15.03
N TYR A 488 8.18 1.50 -14.19
CA TYR A 488 9.42 0.75 -14.40
C TYR A 488 9.56 -0.50 -13.51
N GLN A 489 8.60 -0.80 -12.67
CA GLN A 489 8.72 -1.92 -11.71
C GLN A 489 8.85 -3.29 -12.41
N GLU A 490 8.16 -3.50 -13.52
CA GLU A 490 8.23 -4.74 -14.30
C GLU A 490 9.56 -4.91 -15.07
N ASN A 491 10.42 -3.87 -15.13
CA ASN A 491 11.78 -3.98 -15.66
C ASN A 491 12.72 -4.80 -14.75
N ALA A 492 12.30 -5.13 -13.53
CA ALA A 492 13.12 -5.88 -12.58
C ALA A 492 13.43 -7.29 -13.09
N ASP A 493 14.69 -7.74 -12.90
CA ASP A 493 15.08 -9.15 -13.07
C ASP A 493 14.59 -10.01 -11.89
N ALA A 494 14.55 -9.42 -10.70
CA ALA A 494 14.00 -10.03 -9.48
C ALA A 494 13.13 -9.03 -8.70
N MET A 495 12.07 -9.52 -8.08
CA MET A 495 11.25 -8.75 -7.15
C MET A 495 11.37 -9.30 -5.74
N PHE A 496 11.40 -8.40 -4.76
CA PHE A 496 11.54 -8.73 -3.35
C PHE A 496 10.46 -8.06 -2.51
N ASN A 497 9.62 -8.86 -1.85
CA ASN A 497 8.68 -8.33 -0.87
C ASN A 497 9.37 -8.11 0.47
N THR A 498 9.43 -6.86 0.90
CA THR A 498 10.04 -6.45 2.16
C THR A 498 9.08 -6.46 3.34
N ALA A 499 7.77 -6.64 3.11
CA ALA A 499 6.79 -6.74 4.19
C ALA A 499 6.86 -8.09 4.89
N MET A 500 6.58 -8.08 6.18
CA MET A 500 6.46 -9.28 7.01
C MET A 500 5.03 -9.43 7.51
N LEU A 501 4.56 -10.68 7.67
CA LEU A 501 3.18 -10.96 8.11
C LEU A 501 2.84 -10.30 9.46
N PHE A 502 3.82 -10.23 10.35
CA PHE A 502 3.66 -9.69 11.72
C PHE A 502 3.96 -8.19 11.83
N GLU A 503 4.41 -7.56 10.76
CA GLU A 503 4.97 -6.21 10.78
C GLU A 503 4.04 -5.18 11.40
N LEU A 504 2.77 -5.17 11.00
CA LEU A 504 1.79 -4.21 11.51
C LEU A 504 1.60 -4.33 13.03
N ALA A 505 1.74 -5.53 13.58
CA ALA A 505 1.67 -5.78 15.02
C ALA A 505 2.87 -5.16 15.78
N VAL A 506 4.03 -5.11 15.14
CA VAL A 506 5.24 -4.52 15.73
C VAL A 506 5.25 -3.00 15.61
N ILE A 507 4.97 -2.47 14.41
CA ILE A 507 5.04 -1.01 14.16
C ILE A 507 3.93 -0.24 14.86
N LYS A 508 2.81 -0.90 15.20
CA LYS A 508 1.67 -0.31 15.90
C LYS A 508 2.08 0.50 17.12
N SER A 509 2.88 -0.07 18.01
CA SER A 509 3.27 0.56 19.29
C SER A 509 4.06 1.86 19.12
N GLN A 510 4.76 2.04 17.99
CA GLN A 510 5.47 3.28 17.68
C GLN A 510 4.61 4.23 16.84
N ALA A 511 3.72 3.72 16.00
CA ALA A 511 2.87 4.53 15.10
C ALA A 511 1.70 5.19 15.85
N GLU A 512 1.00 4.47 16.73
CA GLU A 512 -0.17 4.98 17.44
C GLU A 512 0.09 6.29 18.20
N PRO A 513 1.13 6.41 19.05
CA PRO A 513 1.39 7.66 19.77
C PRO A 513 1.70 8.85 18.85
N LEU A 514 2.30 8.60 17.67
CA LEU A 514 2.59 9.65 16.69
C LEU A 514 1.33 10.12 15.96
N LEU A 515 0.43 9.19 15.64
CA LEU A 515 -0.85 9.49 15.02
C LEU A 515 -1.80 10.23 15.97
N GLU A 516 -1.79 9.89 17.26
CA GLU A 516 -2.58 10.55 18.30
C GLU A 516 -2.17 12.02 18.51
N GLN A 517 -0.95 12.40 18.17
CA GLN A 517 -0.46 13.77 18.23
C GLN A 517 -1.00 14.66 17.09
N VAL A 518 -1.63 14.09 16.07
CA VAL A 518 -2.18 14.87 14.94
C VAL A 518 -3.43 15.62 15.40
N PRO A 519 -3.44 16.97 15.38
CA PRO A 519 -4.54 17.77 15.90
C PRO A 519 -5.88 17.51 15.19
N GLU A 520 -6.98 17.50 15.95
CA GLU A 520 -8.33 17.27 15.37
C GLU A 520 -8.79 18.39 14.43
N ASN A 521 -8.20 19.59 14.54
CA ASN A 521 -8.58 20.78 13.77
C ASN A 521 -7.84 20.93 12.42
N CYS A 522 -7.10 19.91 11.97
CA CYS A 522 -6.42 19.89 10.68
C CYS A 522 -6.96 18.81 9.73
N LEU A 523 -6.69 18.98 8.44
CA LEU A 523 -7.16 18.06 7.39
C LEU A 523 -6.55 16.66 7.52
N GLU A 524 -5.31 16.59 7.94
CA GLU A 524 -4.52 15.35 8.12
C GLU A 524 -5.12 14.45 9.20
N HIS A 525 -5.92 15.02 10.12
CA HIS A 525 -6.58 14.24 11.17
C HIS A 525 -7.48 13.14 10.61
N ALA A 526 -8.14 13.36 9.47
CA ALA A 526 -8.98 12.34 8.84
C ALA A 526 -8.19 11.06 8.53
N GLU A 527 -6.99 11.18 8.01
CA GLU A 527 -6.13 10.05 7.68
C GLU A 527 -5.48 9.45 8.94
N ALA A 528 -5.03 10.28 9.88
CA ALA A 528 -4.51 9.83 11.17
C ALA A 528 -5.56 9.01 11.94
N TYR A 529 -6.79 9.51 12.01
CA TYR A 529 -7.91 8.83 12.68
C TYR A 529 -8.24 7.50 11.99
N ARG A 530 -8.22 7.46 10.64
CA ARG A 530 -8.45 6.24 9.87
C ARG A 530 -7.40 5.17 10.17
N LEU A 531 -6.12 5.55 10.21
CA LEU A 531 -5.02 4.65 10.54
C LEU A 531 -5.09 4.16 11.98
N LEU A 532 -5.41 5.04 12.94
CA LEU A 532 -5.63 4.65 14.35
C LEU A 532 -6.77 3.64 14.47
N LYS A 533 -7.90 3.90 13.79
CA LYS A 533 -9.04 2.98 13.77
C LYS A 533 -8.64 1.61 13.21
N PHE A 534 -7.85 1.58 12.15
CA PHE A 534 -7.33 0.37 11.55
C PHE A 534 -6.39 -0.39 12.51
N LEU A 535 -5.44 0.30 13.15
CA LEU A 535 -4.48 -0.32 14.06
C LEU A 535 -5.14 -0.97 15.30
N ARG A 536 -6.34 -0.53 15.69
CA ARG A 536 -7.09 -1.15 16.81
C ARG A 536 -7.44 -2.62 16.58
N TYR A 537 -7.52 -3.07 15.33
CA TYR A 537 -7.77 -4.47 15.00
C TYR A 537 -6.58 -5.39 15.28
N ILE A 538 -5.39 -4.84 15.48
CA ILE A 538 -4.15 -5.58 15.53
C ILE A 538 -3.62 -5.64 16.96
N LYS A 539 -3.33 -6.84 17.45
CA LYS A 539 -2.64 -7.02 18.74
C LYS A 539 -1.16 -6.68 18.62
N PRO A 540 -0.55 -5.99 19.60
CA PRO A 540 0.85 -5.61 19.49
C PRO A 540 1.80 -6.79 19.74
N ILE A 541 2.94 -6.76 19.05
CA ILE A 541 4.13 -7.56 19.34
C ILE A 541 5.22 -6.60 19.81
N PRO A 542 5.92 -6.86 20.95
CA PRO A 542 7.03 -6.04 21.39
C PRO A 542 8.17 -6.00 20.36
N ASP A 543 8.69 -4.81 20.07
CA ASP A 543 9.80 -4.65 19.13
C ASP A 543 11.12 -5.27 19.62
N THR A 544 11.24 -5.55 20.93
CA THR A 544 12.37 -6.28 21.53
C THR A 544 12.53 -7.71 20.97
N GLN A 545 11.48 -8.30 20.40
CA GLN A 545 11.53 -9.61 19.76
C GLN A 545 12.15 -9.58 18.37
N ILE A 546 12.33 -8.40 17.77
CA ILE A 546 12.80 -8.26 16.39
C ILE A 546 14.34 -8.33 16.33
N PRO A 547 14.94 -9.21 15.51
CA PRO A 547 16.38 -9.29 15.36
C PRO A 547 17.02 -7.98 14.91
N PRO A 548 18.27 -7.66 15.31
CA PRO A 548 18.95 -6.43 14.92
C PRO A 548 19.29 -6.37 13.42
N THR A 549 19.27 -7.49 12.72
CA THR A 549 19.49 -7.59 11.27
C THR A 549 18.18 -7.51 10.46
N SER A 550 17.03 -7.47 11.14
CA SER A 550 15.71 -7.37 10.49
C SER A 550 15.59 -6.12 9.65
N LEU A 551 14.90 -6.23 8.52
CA LEU A 551 14.55 -5.11 7.68
C LEU A 551 13.73 -4.05 8.43
N LEU A 552 12.88 -4.46 9.36
CA LEU A 552 12.06 -3.55 10.16
C LEU A 552 12.88 -2.59 11.03
N ARG A 553 14.13 -2.95 11.38
CA ARG A 553 15.00 -2.10 12.17
C ARG A 553 15.39 -0.79 11.47
N GLU A 554 15.27 -0.70 10.14
CA GLU A 554 15.37 0.57 9.40
C GLU A 554 14.37 1.61 9.93
N PHE A 555 13.19 1.16 10.35
CA PHE A 555 12.12 2.03 10.85
C PHE A 555 12.10 2.07 12.38
N LEU A 556 12.19 0.93 13.03
CA LEU A 556 12.10 0.79 14.48
C LEU A 556 13.35 1.31 15.21
N GLY A 557 14.51 1.34 14.54
CA GLY A 557 15.81 1.59 15.17
C GLY A 557 16.43 0.34 15.78
N GLY A 558 17.65 0.47 16.30
CA GLY A 558 18.41 -0.64 16.88
C GLY A 558 18.92 -1.64 15.84
N SER A 559 19.15 -1.19 14.60
CA SER A 559 19.76 -2.01 13.56
C SER A 559 21.24 -2.25 13.81
N SER A 560 21.73 -3.45 13.46
CA SER A 560 23.18 -3.73 13.36
C SER A 560 23.81 -3.09 12.10
N PHE A 561 23.00 -2.68 11.13
CA PHE A 561 23.46 -1.94 9.96
C PHE A 561 23.57 -0.45 10.27
N LYS A 562 24.61 0.21 9.74
CA LYS A 562 24.74 1.68 9.77
C LYS A 562 24.02 2.29 8.57
N TYR A 563 23.18 3.28 8.81
CA TYR A 563 22.42 4.01 7.79
C TYR A 563 23.00 5.39 7.53
#